data_6d12c61d7751d7aab432aef2d48113e9
#
_entry.id   6d12c61d7751d7aab432aef2d48113e9
#
_cell.length_a   1.000
_cell.length_b   1.000
_cell.length_c   1.000
_cell.angle_alpha   90.00
_cell.angle_beta   90.00
_cell.angle_gamma   90.00
#
_symmetry.space_group_name_H-M   'P 1'
#
loop_
_entity.id
_entity.type
_entity.pdbx_description
1 polymer ?
#
loop_
_entity_poly.entity_id
_entity_poly.type
_entity_poly.pdbx_seq_one_letter_code
_entity_poly.pdbx_strand_id
1 'polypeptide(L)'
;MKKTLIFLLVTGLSLATNTFVSAQQKGCDPTTGKDPLGRDCGGAVQTAVPFLMINPDARSGAMGDVGIAISPDANAIHFNASKYAMAPQKFGMSLTYTPWLRSLGVNDIYLAYAAGYYQFGSTVKQAIGVSLRYFSLGSIQWTDYNASVLGEGSPREFETAVSYSRQLSKFLAVGATAKFIYSNLATGQSPDGGSTKISSGRAGAVDFSMTYKRPIKMAAGTSTLMIGGAVKNIGNKITYLRSADFLPQNLGIGAAWEIPLDQYNSITFALDLNKLLVPTPNPRDTAIGANGLPAWKDKSPVSALFGSFGDAPGGGQEELKEINFSAGVEYWYDKQFAVRAGYFYENAEKGGRRYFTVGLGLKYNVMGINLSYLVPTSSQRGPLDNTLRFSLLFDAASFKDTEDN
;
A
#
# COMPACT_ATOMS: atom_id res chain seq x y z
N MET A 1 -10.60 -44.46 7.79
CA MET A 1 -9.36 -43.69 8.00
C MET A 1 -9.45 -42.21 7.49
N LYS A 2 -10.60 -41.53 7.60
CA LYS A 2 -10.78 -40.13 7.15
C LYS A 2 -11.22 -39.14 8.26
N LYS A 3 -11.23 -39.56 9.53
CA LYS A 3 -11.68 -38.71 10.66
C LYS A 3 -10.57 -38.26 11.61
N THR A 4 -9.32 -38.71 11.43
CA THR A 4 -8.22 -38.40 12.35
C THR A 4 -7.32 -37.24 11.90
N LEU A 5 -7.50 -36.72 10.69
CA LEU A 5 -6.64 -35.65 10.15
C LEU A 5 -7.14 -34.23 10.44
N ILE A 6 -8.41 -34.06 10.84
CA ILE A 6 -9.00 -32.74 11.16
C ILE A 6 -8.70 -32.32 12.59
N PHE A 7 -8.39 -33.25 13.50
CA PHE A 7 -8.14 -32.94 14.91
C PHE A 7 -6.71 -32.44 15.22
N LEU A 8 -5.77 -32.66 14.31
CA LEU A 8 -4.36 -32.22 14.49
C LEU A 8 -4.09 -30.79 14.04
N LEU A 9 -5.01 -30.17 13.32
CA LEU A 9 -4.87 -28.75 12.86
C LEU A 9 -5.43 -27.74 13.87
N VAL A 10 -6.22 -28.17 14.86
CA VAL A 10 -6.84 -27.29 15.85
C VAL A 10 -6.03 -27.20 17.15
N THR A 11 -5.17 -28.16 17.43
CA THR A 11 -4.36 -28.19 18.68
C THR A 11 -3.01 -27.50 18.59
N GLY A 12 -2.60 -27.03 17.40
CA GLY A 12 -1.33 -26.31 17.20
C GLY A 12 -1.39 -24.78 17.42
N LEU A 13 -2.58 -24.23 17.67
CA LEU A 13 -2.76 -22.75 17.71
C LEU A 13 -2.84 -22.15 19.12
N SER A 14 -2.56 -22.91 20.18
CA SER A 14 -2.78 -22.44 21.55
C SER A 14 -1.52 -22.15 22.39
N LEU A 15 -0.33 -21.99 21.75
CA LEU A 15 0.91 -21.70 22.49
C LEU A 15 1.71 -20.59 21.85
N ALA A 16 1.24 -19.34 21.92
CA ALA A 16 2.09 -18.13 21.87
C ALA A 16 1.32 -16.88 22.30
N THR A 17 0.81 -16.84 23.52
CA THR A 17 0.39 -15.57 24.13
C THR A 17 1.55 -15.00 24.93
N ASN A 18 2.55 -14.44 24.24
CA ASN A 18 3.45 -13.48 24.88
C ASN A 18 2.81 -12.11 24.79
N THR A 19 2.24 -11.67 25.89
CA THR A 19 1.72 -10.30 26.08
C THR A 19 2.86 -9.31 26.07
N PHE A 20 3.15 -8.73 24.90
CA PHE A 20 3.96 -7.52 24.83
C PHE A 20 3.06 -6.31 25.05
N VAL A 21 3.15 -5.73 26.23
CA VAL A 21 2.60 -4.41 26.53
C VAL A 21 3.53 -3.40 25.81
N SER A 22 3.11 -2.90 24.66
CA SER A 22 3.79 -1.75 24.03
C SER A 22 3.30 -0.48 24.69
N ALA A 23 4.09 0.06 25.62
CA ALA A 23 3.85 1.39 26.15
C ALA A 23 4.05 2.44 25.05
N GLN A 24 3.17 3.45 24.99
CA GLN A 24 3.35 4.61 24.12
C GLN A 24 4.74 5.23 24.34
N GLN A 25 5.46 5.42 23.26
CA GLN A 25 6.78 6.01 23.24
C GLN A 25 6.71 7.48 23.67
N LYS A 26 6.83 7.74 24.97
CA LYS A 26 7.00 9.10 25.49
C LYS A 26 8.47 9.47 25.41
N GLY A 27 8.80 10.36 24.47
CA GLY A 27 10.06 11.08 24.39
C GLY A 27 11.30 10.19 24.29
N CYS A 28 12.01 10.30 23.20
CA CYS A 28 13.33 9.72 23.05
C CYS A 28 14.36 10.69 23.65
N ASP A 29 15.24 10.21 24.53
CA ASP A 29 16.38 10.97 25.00
C ASP A 29 17.43 11.06 23.87
N PRO A 30 17.69 12.25 23.31
CA PRO A 30 18.62 12.40 22.20
C PRO A 30 20.06 12.05 22.59
N THR A 31 20.41 12.08 23.88
CA THR A 31 21.75 11.80 24.37
C THR A 31 22.02 10.29 24.41
N THR A 32 21.04 9.51 24.86
CA THR A 32 21.19 8.06 25.01
C THR A 32 20.59 7.28 23.84
N GLY A 33 19.70 7.90 23.05
CA GLY A 33 18.91 7.24 22.02
C GLY A 33 17.92 6.22 22.58
N LYS A 34 17.54 6.38 23.84
CA LYS A 34 16.64 5.45 24.55
C LYS A 34 15.38 6.14 25.03
N ASP A 35 14.31 5.38 25.11
CA ASP A 35 13.05 5.81 25.72
C ASP A 35 13.19 5.78 27.26
N PRO A 36 12.21 6.34 28.02
CA PRO A 36 12.23 6.32 29.48
C PRO A 36 12.26 4.92 30.11
N LEU A 37 12.03 3.87 29.32
CA LEU A 37 12.12 2.47 29.74
C LEU A 37 13.45 1.82 29.36
N GLY A 38 14.42 2.60 28.87
CA GLY A 38 15.75 2.14 28.49
C GLY A 38 15.82 1.36 27.18
N ARG A 39 14.75 1.36 26.36
CA ARG A 39 14.70 0.71 25.06
C ARG A 39 15.26 1.66 24.00
N ASP A 40 15.92 1.11 23.00
CA ASP A 40 16.36 1.92 21.86
C ASP A 40 15.13 2.59 21.20
N CYS A 41 15.25 3.89 20.96
CA CYS A 41 14.22 4.64 20.25
C CYS A 41 14.18 4.13 18.82
N GLY A 42 13.14 3.43 18.47
CA GLY A 42 12.91 3.00 17.11
C GLY A 42 12.80 4.22 16.18
N GLY A 43 13.69 4.31 15.22
CA GLY A 43 13.63 5.32 14.16
C GLY A 43 12.51 4.98 13.17
N ALA A 44 11.25 5.16 13.57
CA ALA A 44 10.14 4.99 12.64
C ALA A 44 10.27 6.02 11.52
N VAL A 45 10.31 5.54 10.29
CA VAL A 45 10.46 6.38 9.11
C VAL A 45 9.21 7.24 8.94
N GLN A 46 9.39 8.56 8.93
CA GLN A 46 8.31 9.54 8.82
C GLN A 46 8.22 10.08 7.39
N THR A 47 7.00 10.10 6.85
CA THR A 47 6.72 10.64 5.52
C THR A 47 5.52 11.57 5.55
N ALA A 48 5.49 12.53 4.62
CA ALA A 48 4.26 13.24 4.31
C ALA A 48 3.26 12.32 3.59
N VAL A 49 2.00 12.70 3.57
CA VAL A 49 0.92 12.05 2.80
C VAL A 49 0.88 10.52 2.93
N PRO A 50 0.84 9.96 4.16
CA PRO A 50 0.90 8.52 4.38
C PRO A 50 -0.29 7.76 3.75
N PHE A 51 -1.35 8.46 3.33
CA PHE A 51 -2.48 7.85 2.63
C PHE A 51 -2.06 7.16 1.31
N LEU A 52 -0.93 7.55 0.72
CA LEU A 52 -0.36 6.91 -0.47
C LEU A 52 0.09 5.46 -0.21
N MET A 53 0.37 5.10 1.05
CA MET A 53 0.75 3.73 1.44
C MET A 53 -0.44 2.82 1.72
N ILE A 54 -1.65 3.39 1.83
CA ILE A 54 -2.84 2.60 2.11
C ILE A 54 -3.22 1.82 0.86
N ASN A 55 -3.34 0.50 0.99
CA ASN A 55 -3.86 -0.33 -0.09
C ASN A 55 -5.32 0.06 -0.40
N PRO A 56 -5.61 0.50 -1.64
CA PRO A 56 -6.94 1.00 -1.97
C PRO A 56 -7.93 -0.09 -2.39
N ASP A 57 -7.50 -1.32 -2.70
CA ASP A 57 -8.34 -2.32 -3.34
C ASP A 57 -8.67 -3.51 -2.43
N ALA A 58 -9.84 -4.14 -2.62
CA ALA A 58 -10.29 -5.24 -1.79
C ALA A 58 -9.62 -6.58 -2.15
N ARG A 59 -9.19 -6.81 -3.40
CA ARG A 59 -8.53 -8.07 -3.78
C ARG A 59 -7.18 -8.20 -3.10
N SER A 60 -6.30 -7.22 -3.29
CA SER A 60 -4.99 -7.17 -2.65
C SER A 60 -5.13 -7.03 -1.14
N GLY A 61 -6.12 -6.24 -0.67
CA GLY A 61 -6.44 -6.10 0.74
C GLY A 61 -6.85 -7.40 1.43
N ALA A 62 -7.43 -8.34 0.71
CA ALA A 62 -7.76 -9.68 1.20
C ALA A 62 -6.56 -10.64 1.24
N MET A 63 -5.46 -10.27 0.60
CA MET A 63 -4.26 -11.10 0.44
C MET A 63 -3.05 -10.54 1.19
N GLY A 64 -3.25 -9.85 2.33
CA GLY A 64 -2.17 -9.25 3.11
C GLY A 64 -1.50 -8.07 2.42
N ASP A 65 -2.22 -7.34 1.58
CA ASP A 65 -1.76 -6.21 0.79
C ASP A 65 -0.71 -6.56 -0.30
N VAL A 66 -0.61 -7.82 -0.74
CA VAL A 66 0.18 -8.17 -1.92
C VAL A 66 -0.45 -7.61 -3.19
N GLY A 67 0.36 -7.10 -4.11
CA GLY A 67 -0.16 -6.50 -5.34
C GLY A 67 0.85 -6.39 -6.47
N ILE A 68 2.15 -6.55 -6.18
CA ILE A 68 3.23 -6.25 -7.13
C ILE A 68 3.26 -7.26 -8.29
N ALA A 69 3.08 -8.55 -7.98
CA ALA A 69 3.24 -9.63 -8.96
C ALA A 69 1.97 -10.47 -9.20
N ILE A 70 0.87 -10.26 -8.49
CA ILE A 70 -0.39 -10.97 -8.77
C ILE A 70 -0.92 -10.62 -10.17
N SER A 71 -1.79 -11.48 -10.72
CA SER A 71 -2.39 -11.26 -12.05
C SER A 71 -2.99 -9.86 -12.18
N PRO A 72 -2.84 -9.21 -13.35
CA PRO A 72 -3.26 -7.82 -13.56
C PRO A 72 -4.79 -7.66 -13.45
N ASP A 73 -5.18 -6.59 -12.81
CA ASP A 73 -6.55 -6.06 -12.78
C ASP A 73 -6.51 -4.53 -12.85
N ALA A 74 -7.67 -3.87 -12.79
CA ALA A 74 -7.76 -2.41 -12.92
C ALA A 74 -6.99 -1.64 -11.83
N ASN A 75 -6.70 -2.26 -10.67
CA ASN A 75 -6.01 -1.62 -9.55
C ASN A 75 -4.47 -1.71 -9.65
N ALA A 76 -3.94 -2.36 -10.69
CA ALA A 76 -2.50 -2.59 -10.84
C ALA A 76 -1.66 -1.32 -10.82
N ILE A 77 -2.19 -0.16 -11.22
CA ILE A 77 -1.48 1.14 -11.21
C ILE A 77 -0.97 1.52 -9.81
N HIS A 78 -1.66 1.12 -8.75
CA HIS A 78 -1.22 1.38 -7.38
C HIS A 78 0.05 0.60 -7.01
N PHE A 79 0.20 -0.62 -7.52
CA PHE A 79 1.28 -1.54 -7.14
C PHE A 79 2.39 -1.59 -8.19
N ASN A 80 2.01 -1.86 -9.45
CA ASN A 80 2.91 -2.12 -10.56
C ASN A 80 2.14 -1.96 -11.88
N ALA A 81 2.22 -0.79 -12.48
CA ALA A 81 1.50 -0.44 -13.71
C ALA A 81 1.96 -1.26 -14.93
N SER A 82 3.18 -1.81 -14.92
CA SER A 82 3.69 -2.60 -16.05
C SER A 82 2.84 -3.83 -16.35
N LYS A 83 2.07 -4.32 -15.36
CA LYS A 83 1.16 -5.45 -15.51
C LYS A 83 0.06 -5.20 -16.54
N TYR A 84 -0.35 -3.96 -16.76
CA TYR A 84 -1.38 -3.63 -17.74
C TYR A 84 -1.03 -4.05 -19.17
N ALA A 85 0.24 -3.97 -19.57
CA ALA A 85 0.69 -4.45 -20.88
C ALA A 85 0.57 -5.98 -21.02
N MET A 86 0.41 -6.71 -19.91
CA MET A 86 0.23 -8.17 -19.87
C MET A 86 -1.17 -8.60 -19.44
N ALA A 87 -2.10 -7.66 -19.32
CA ALA A 87 -3.48 -7.94 -18.93
C ALA A 87 -4.18 -8.82 -19.99
N PRO A 88 -5.02 -9.77 -19.55
CA PRO A 88 -5.76 -10.62 -20.49
C PRO A 88 -6.90 -9.86 -21.18
N GLN A 89 -7.47 -8.86 -20.51
CA GLN A 89 -8.56 -8.03 -21.03
C GLN A 89 -8.03 -6.73 -21.62
N LYS A 90 -8.69 -6.19 -22.63
CA LYS A 90 -8.32 -4.91 -23.24
C LYS A 90 -8.69 -3.70 -22.40
N PHE A 91 -9.73 -3.82 -21.61
CA PHE A 91 -10.25 -2.75 -20.76
C PHE A 91 -10.55 -3.30 -19.37
N GLY A 92 -10.24 -2.55 -18.35
CA GLY A 92 -10.64 -2.81 -16.98
C GLY A 92 -10.87 -1.51 -16.22
N MET A 93 -11.88 -1.52 -15.35
CA MET A 93 -12.22 -0.42 -14.46
C MET A 93 -12.53 -0.98 -13.06
N SER A 94 -12.20 -0.23 -12.04
CA SER A 94 -12.50 -0.55 -10.63
C SER A 94 -12.94 0.69 -9.88
N LEU A 95 -13.91 0.50 -8.98
CA LEU A 95 -14.32 1.48 -7.98
C LEU A 95 -14.24 0.81 -6.61
N THR A 96 -13.53 1.43 -5.67
CA THR A 96 -13.39 0.91 -4.31
C THR A 96 -13.80 1.97 -3.29
N TYR A 97 -14.49 1.52 -2.25
CA TYR A 97 -14.84 2.31 -1.08
C TYR A 97 -14.39 1.60 0.18
N THR A 98 -13.67 2.31 1.04
CA THR A 98 -13.11 1.81 2.29
C THR A 98 -13.47 2.78 3.41
N PRO A 99 -14.53 2.50 4.18
CA PRO A 99 -14.83 3.28 5.39
C PRO A 99 -13.79 2.98 6.48
N TRP A 100 -13.35 4.01 7.18
CA TRP A 100 -12.37 3.92 8.25
C TRP A 100 -12.97 4.29 9.59
N LEU A 101 -12.35 3.78 10.69
CA LEU A 101 -12.65 4.11 12.09
C LEU A 101 -14.13 3.98 12.50
N ARG A 102 -14.94 3.25 11.72
CA ARG A 102 -16.36 3.04 12.03
C ARG A 102 -16.56 2.35 13.39
N SER A 103 -15.64 1.49 13.78
CA SER A 103 -15.65 0.84 15.09
C SER A 103 -15.51 1.82 16.28
N LEU A 104 -15.01 3.04 16.01
CA LEU A 104 -14.88 4.13 16.98
C LEU A 104 -16.02 5.15 16.90
N GLY A 105 -17.07 4.88 16.09
CA GLY A 105 -18.20 5.78 15.90
C GLY A 105 -17.95 6.93 14.93
N VAL A 106 -16.80 6.96 14.24
CA VAL A 106 -16.46 7.98 13.25
C VAL A 106 -16.94 7.51 11.87
N ASN A 107 -17.85 8.26 11.24
CA ASN A 107 -18.52 7.81 10.01
C ASN A 107 -18.12 8.57 8.75
N ASP A 108 -17.35 9.65 8.87
CA ASP A 108 -16.99 10.59 7.81
C ASP A 108 -15.54 10.44 7.34
N ILE A 109 -14.78 9.46 7.90
CA ILE A 109 -13.45 9.09 7.44
C ILE A 109 -13.56 7.92 6.47
N TYR A 110 -13.10 8.12 5.23
CA TYR A 110 -13.12 7.08 4.20
C TYR A 110 -12.07 7.30 3.12
N LEU A 111 -11.69 6.22 2.46
CA LEU A 111 -10.90 6.23 1.24
C LEU A 111 -11.77 5.76 0.08
N ALA A 112 -11.86 6.58 -0.97
CA ALA A 112 -12.47 6.24 -2.25
C ALA A 112 -11.38 6.13 -3.31
N TYR A 113 -11.47 5.11 -4.16
CA TYR A 113 -10.50 4.85 -5.21
C TYR A 113 -11.20 4.43 -6.49
N ALA A 114 -10.78 5.04 -7.60
CA ALA A 114 -11.17 4.66 -8.93
C ALA A 114 -9.92 4.40 -9.76
N ALA A 115 -9.89 3.32 -10.54
CA ALA A 115 -8.79 3.02 -11.43
C ALA A 115 -9.31 2.35 -12.69
N GLY A 116 -8.55 2.49 -13.79
CA GLY A 116 -8.88 1.83 -15.02
C GLY A 116 -7.70 1.84 -15.99
N TYR A 117 -7.76 0.94 -16.97
CA TYR A 117 -6.76 0.86 -18.03
C TYR A 117 -7.39 0.51 -19.37
N TYR A 118 -6.69 0.88 -20.41
CA TYR A 118 -6.98 0.46 -21.77
C TYR A 118 -5.71 -0.06 -22.44
N GLN A 119 -5.76 -1.31 -22.95
CA GLN A 119 -4.66 -1.97 -23.64
C GLN A 119 -4.85 -1.85 -25.16
N PHE A 120 -3.79 -1.51 -25.87
CA PHE A 120 -3.75 -1.36 -27.32
C PHE A 120 -2.46 -1.94 -27.92
N GLY A 121 -2.41 -1.95 -29.25
CA GLY A 121 -1.29 -2.51 -30.01
C GLY A 121 -1.50 -4.00 -30.34
N SER A 122 -1.37 -4.35 -31.59
CA SER A 122 -1.53 -5.71 -32.12
C SER A 122 -0.27 -6.55 -31.95
N THR A 123 0.87 -6.01 -32.36
CA THR A 123 2.17 -6.71 -32.34
C THR A 123 2.89 -6.55 -31.01
N VAL A 124 2.89 -5.32 -30.48
CA VAL A 124 3.47 -4.99 -29.17
C VAL A 124 2.35 -4.44 -28.28
N LYS A 125 2.03 -5.16 -27.23
CA LYS A 125 1.00 -4.73 -26.28
C LYS A 125 1.48 -3.54 -25.48
N GLN A 126 0.63 -2.52 -25.43
CA GLN A 126 0.83 -1.29 -24.69
C GLN A 126 -0.45 -1.00 -23.91
N ALA A 127 -0.37 -0.26 -22.83
CA ALA A 127 -1.55 0.18 -22.12
C ALA A 127 -1.35 1.56 -21.48
N ILE A 128 -2.45 2.28 -21.38
CA ILE A 128 -2.57 3.50 -20.58
C ILE A 128 -3.48 3.15 -19.41
N GLY A 129 -3.09 3.59 -18.21
CA GLY A 129 -3.89 3.48 -17.01
C GLY A 129 -4.10 4.84 -16.37
N VAL A 130 -5.21 4.97 -15.66
CA VAL A 130 -5.53 6.17 -14.88
C VAL A 130 -6.05 5.76 -13.52
N SER A 131 -5.81 6.58 -12.50
CA SER A 131 -6.44 6.42 -11.19
C SER A 131 -6.71 7.74 -10.50
N LEU A 132 -7.69 7.71 -9.61
CA LEU A 132 -8.04 8.78 -8.68
C LEU A 132 -8.21 8.15 -7.30
N ARG A 133 -7.50 8.67 -6.32
CA ARG A 133 -7.63 8.32 -4.90
C ARG A 133 -8.05 9.56 -4.13
N TYR A 134 -9.06 9.43 -3.31
CA TYR A 134 -9.54 10.48 -2.43
C TYR A 134 -9.65 9.95 -1.01
N PHE A 135 -9.03 10.66 -0.06
CA PHE A 135 -9.05 10.33 1.35
C PHE A 135 -9.68 11.48 2.13
N SER A 136 -10.85 11.23 2.71
CA SER A 136 -11.51 12.12 3.66
C SER A 136 -11.03 11.79 5.07
N LEU A 137 -10.58 12.80 5.80
CA LEU A 137 -10.20 12.69 7.21
C LEU A 137 -11.35 13.13 8.15
N GLY A 138 -12.54 13.33 7.59
CA GLY A 138 -13.73 13.73 8.35
C GLY A 138 -13.76 15.21 8.70
N SER A 139 -14.66 15.55 9.60
CA SER A 139 -14.80 16.91 10.14
C SER A 139 -14.03 17.02 11.45
N ILE A 140 -13.20 18.05 11.54
CA ILE A 140 -12.37 18.35 12.73
C ILE A 140 -12.75 19.74 13.25
N GLN A 141 -13.00 19.80 14.55
CA GLN A 141 -13.17 21.06 15.26
C GLN A 141 -11.80 21.57 15.72
N TRP A 142 -11.45 22.77 15.28
CA TRP A 142 -10.23 23.44 15.70
C TRP A 142 -10.45 24.15 17.03
N THR A 143 -9.53 23.96 17.97
CA THR A 143 -9.55 24.64 19.26
C THR A 143 -8.22 25.33 19.53
N ASP A 144 -8.25 26.41 20.31
CA ASP A 144 -7.05 27.04 20.88
C ASP A 144 -6.52 26.26 22.09
N TYR A 145 -5.44 26.76 22.70
CA TYR A 145 -4.86 26.17 23.92
C TYR A 145 -5.80 26.14 25.12
N ASN A 146 -6.83 26.98 25.13
CA ASN A 146 -7.85 27.06 26.18
C ASN A 146 -9.09 26.24 25.84
N ALA A 147 -9.02 25.38 24.82
CA ALA A 147 -10.14 24.59 24.28
C ALA A 147 -11.30 25.44 23.72
N SER A 148 -11.08 26.73 23.42
CA SER A 148 -12.06 27.58 22.75
C SER A 148 -12.15 27.21 21.28
N VAL A 149 -13.35 27.08 20.76
CA VAL A 149 -13.59 26.71 19.37
C VAL A 149 -13.14 27.83 18.42
N LEU A 150 -12.20 27.50 17.52
CA LEU A 150 -11.71 28.39 16.47
C LEU A 150 -12.48 28.23 15.15
N GLY A 151 -13.17 27.11 14.97
CA GLY A 151 -13.91 26.78 13.75
C GLY A 151 -13.90 25.29 13.44
N GLU A 152 -14.49 24.93 12.31
CA GLU A 152 -14.53 23.58 11.80
C GLU A 152 -13.76 23.49 10.47
N GLY A 153 -13.19 22.33 10.21
CA GLY A 153 -12.47 22.05 8.96
C GLY A 153 -12.71 20.61 8.50
N SER A 154 -12.56 20.38 7.21
CA SER A 154 -12.68 19.06 6.59
C SER A 154 -11.37 18.73 5.88
N PRO A 155 -10.37 18.18 6.60
CA PRO A 155 -9.11 17.76 6.02
C PRO A 155 -9.32 16.69 4.96
N ARG A 156 -8.56 16.78 3.87
CA ARG A 156 -8.67 15.84 2.75
C ARG A 156 -7.38 15.76 1.96
N GLU A 157 -7.15 14.61 1.40
CA GLU A 157 -6.01 14.35 0.53
C GLU A 157 -6.48 13.65 -0.74
N PHE A 158 -5.84 13.91 -1.86
CA PHE A 158 -6.10 13.16 -3.07
C PHE A 158 -4.85 12.97 -3.94
N GLU A 159 -4.87 11.93 -4.75
CA GLU A 159 -3.87 11.60 -5.77
C GLU A 159 -4.57 11.33 -7.08
N THR A 160 -4.05 11.90 -8.16
CA THR A 160 -4.38 11.48 -9.53
C THR A 160 -3.14 10.90 -10.17
N ALA A 161 -3.29 9.81 -10.91
CA ALA A 161 -2.18 9.17 -11.58
C ALA A 161 -2.53 8.79 -13.03
N VAL A 162 -1.53 8.88 -13.90
CA VAL A 162 -1.58 8.40 -15.28
C VAL A 162 -0.38 7.51 -15.52
N SER A 163 -0.58 6.33 -16.06
CA SER A 163 0.49 5.38 -16.36
C SER A 163 0.52 5.00 -17.83
N TYR A 164 1.73 4.71 -18.29
CA TYR A 164 1.97 4.06 -19.57
C TYR A 164 2.79 2.79 -19.33
N SER A 165 2.40 1.70 -19.98
CA SER A 165 3.11 0.44 -19.92
C SER A 165 3.29 -0.19 -21.30
N ARG A 166 4.38 -0.93 -21.46
CA ARG A 166 4.75 -1.56 -22.73
C ARG A 166 5.38 -2.92 -22.50
N GLN A 167 4.95 -3.88 -23.27
CA GLN A 167 5.56 -5.19 -23.36
C GLN A 167 6.84 -5.11 -24.20
N LEU A 168 8.00 -5.43 -23.60
CA LEU A 168 9.30 -5.42 -24.28
C LEU A 168 9.61 -6.77 -24.92
N SER A 169 9.12 -7.86 -24.32
CA SER A 169 9.26 -9.21 -24.85
C SER A 169 8.04 -10.05 -24.45
N LYS A 170 7.97 -11.31 -24.90
CA LYS A 170 6.92 -12.26 -24.50
C LYS A 170 6.78 -12.41 -22.97
N PHE A 171 7.86 -12.12 -22.24
CA PHE A 171 7.93 -12.36 -20.80
C PHE A 171 8.14 -11.10 -19.97
N LEU A 172 8.50 -9.97 -20.57
CA LEU A 172 8.89 -8.76 -19.87
C LEU A 172 8.03 -7.56 -20.30
N ALA A 173 7.50 -6.85 -19.33
CA ALA A 173 6.86 -5.54 -19.51
C ALA A 173 7.45 -4.52 -18.54
N VAL A 174 7.41 -3.25 -18.94
CA VAL A 174 7.82 -2.09 -18.14
C VAL A 174 6.69 -1.07 -18.10
N GLY A 175 6.68 -0.24 -17.08
CA GLY A 175 5.70 0.83 -16.92
C GLY A 175 6.28 2.03 -16.20
N ALA A 176 5.73 3.19 -16.52
CA ALA A 176 5.98 4.44 -15.83
C ALA A 176 4.64 5.08 -15.47
N THR A 177 4.58 5.72 -14.30
CA THR A 177 3.39 6.42 -13.81
C THR A 177 3.77 7.82 -13.38
N ALA A 178 3.01 8.82 -13.79
CA ALA A 178 3.10 10.19 -13.29
C ALA A 178 1.94 10.46 -12.34
N LYS A 179 2.21 11.14 -11.22
CA LYS A 179 1.26 11.41 -10.14
C LYS A 179 1.22 12.88 -9.79
N PHE A 180 0.03 13.36 -9.50
CA PHE A 180 -0.19 14.63 -8.81
C PHE A 180 -0.84 14.34 -7.46
N ILE A 181 -0.29 14.95 -6.40
CA ILE A 181 -0.68 14.72 -5.00
C ILE A 181 -1.05 16.04 -4.39
N TYR A 182 -2.18 16.08 -3.70
CA TYR A 182 -2.66 17.23 -2.96
C TYR A 182 -3.05 16.82 -1.55
N SER A 183 -2.63 17.61 -0.57
CA SER A 183 -2.93 17.39 0.84
C SER A 183 -3.35 18.70 1.49
N ASN A 184 -4.55 18.72 2.04
CA ASN A 184 -5.08 19.81 2.86
C ASN A 184 -5.44 19.24 4.23
N LEU A 185 -4.55 19.43 5.20
CA LEU A 185 -4.76 18.95 6.57
C LEU A 185 -5.37 20.04 7.46
N ALA A 186 -4.90 21.27 7.38
CA ALA A 186 -5.31 22.37 8.27
C ALA A 186 -5.08 23.74 7.62
N THR A 187 -5.33 23.89 6.32
CA THR A 187 -5.03 25.11 5.58
C THR A 187 -5.72 26.32 6.19
N GLY A 188 -4.95 27.39 6.39
CA GLY A 188 -5.42 28.64 6.96
C GLY A 188 -5.38 28.71 8.49
N GLN A 189 -5.17 27.59 9.18
CA GLN A 189 -5.00 27.57 10.63
C GLN A 189 -3.60 28.00 11.04
N SER A 190 -3.48 28.62 12.20
CA SER A 190 -2.22 29.04 12.78
C SER A 190 -1.98 28.25 14.07
N PRO A 191 -0.94 27.40 14.14
CA PRO A 191 -0.70 26.54 15.31
C PRO A 191 -0.37 27.32 16.57
N ASP A 192 0.19 28.52 16.40
CA ASP A 192 0.69 29.39 17.48
C ASP A 192 -0.17 30.63 17.71
N GLY A 193 -1.34 30.72 17.05
CA GLY A 193 -2.19 31.93 17.06
C GLY A 193 -1.53 33.12 16.37
N GLY A 194 -0.38 32.94 15.75
CA GLY A 194 0.43 33.96 15.11
C GLY A 194 0.11 34.19 13.63
N SER A 195 1.03 34.81 12.93
CA SER A 195 0.91 35.14 11.51
C SER A 195 1.22 33.99 10.57
N THR A 196 1.87 32.91 11.06
CA THR A 196 2.27 31.75 10.23
C THR A 196 1.10 30.81 10.04
N LYS A 197 0.58 30.74 8.82
CA LYS A 197 -0.56 29.87 8.47
C LYS A 197 -0.09 28.60 7.81
N ILE A 198 -0.75 27.48 8.14
CA ILE A 198 -0.57 26.20 7.45
C ILE A 198 -1.08 26.34 6.02
N SER A 199 -0.29 25.90 5.05
CA SER A 199 -0.66 25.86 3.63
C SER A 199 -1.01 24.44 3.19
N SER A 200 -1.76 24.31 2.09
CA SER A 200 -1.98 23.02 1.46
C SER A 200 -0.69 22.52 0.79
N GLY A 201 -0.37 21.26 0.99
CA GLY A 201 0.75 20.61 0.35
C GLY A 201 0.42 20.15 -1.08
N ARG A 202 1.38 20.27 -2.00
CA ARG A 202 1.29 19.77 -3.38
C ARG A 202 2.59 19.10 -3.78
N ALA A 203 2.49 17.97 -4.48
CA ALA A 203 3.65 17.28 -5.01
C ALA A 203 3.37 16.62 -6.35
N GLY A 204 4.42 16.54 -7.18
CA GLY A 204 4.48 15.66 -8.32
C GLY A 204 5.39 14.48 -8.01
N ALA A 205 5.04 13.29 -8.49
CA ALA A 205 5.85 12.10 -8.33
C ALA A 205 5.81 11.22 -9.58
N VAL A 206 6.80 10.33 -9.69
CA VAL A 206 6.87 9.31 -10.74
C VAL A 206 7.12 7.95 -10.12
N ASP A 207 6.56 6.91 -10.76
CA ASP A 207 6.87 5.52 -10.44
C ASP A 207 7.45 4.84 -11.67
N PHE A 208 8.35 3.88 -11.44
CA PHE A 208 8.85 2.96 -12.46
C PHE A 208 8.57 1.53 -12.02
N SER A 209 8.15 0.70 -12.95
CA SER A 209 7.79 -0.67 -12.64
C SER A 209 8.14 -1.63 -13.76
N MET A 210 8.34 -2.90 -13.39
CA MET A 210 8.61 -3.98 -14.31
C MET A 210 7.90 -5.27 -13.88
N THR A 211 7.56 -6.11 -14.85
CA THR A 211 6.96 -7.42 -14.62
C THR A 211 7.60 -8.44 -15.57
N TYR A 212 8.07 -9.54 -14.98
CA TYR A 212 8.46 -10.74 -15.70
C TYR A 212 7.38 -11.80 -15.48
N LYS A 213 6.83 -12.35 -16.59
CA LYS A 213 5.76 -13.35 -16.57
C LYS A 213 6.23 -14.58 -17.35
N ARG A 214 6.24 -15.74 -16.71
CA ARG A 214 6.66 -17.01 -17.32
C ARG A 214 5.57 -18.07 -17.19
N PRO A 215 5.01 -18.57 -18.30
CA PRO A 215 4.17 -19.75 -18.29
C PRO A 215 5.03 -21.00 -18.10
N ILE A 216 4.57 -21.92 -17.28
CA ILE A 216 5.24 -23.20 -16.96
C ILE A 216 4.21 -24.33 -17.18
N LYS A 217 4.51 -25.25 -18.09
CA LYS A 217 3.64 -26.41 -18.35
C LYS A 217 3.68 -27.37 -17.17
N MET A 218 2.53 -27.79 -16.71
CA MET A 218 2.32 -28.79 -15.65
C MET A 218 1.31 -29.83 -16.13
N ALA A 219 1.19 -30.96 -15.40
CA ALA A 219 0.23 -31.99 -15.73
C ALA A 219 -1.23 -31.51 -15.72
N ALA A 220 -1.58 -30.64 -14.79
CA ALA A 220 -2.94 -30.08 -14.64
C ALA A 220 -3.22 -28.86 -15.55
N GLY A 221 -2.25 -28.40 -16.35
CA GLY A 221 -2.38 -27.22 -17.21
C GLY A 221 -1.15 -26.33 -17.23
N THR A 222 -1.30 -25.08 -17.62
CA THR A 222 -0.19 -24.11 -17.63
C THR A 222 -0.26 -23.23 -16.40
N SER A 223 0.70 -23.35 -15.49
CA SER A 223 0.88 -22.42 -14.37
C SER A 223 1.57 -21.14 -14.85
N THR A 224 1.40 -20.06 -14.10
CA THR A 224 2.00 -18.76 -14.42
C THR A 224 2.81 -18.27 -13.23
N LEU A 225 4.12 -18.15 -13.41
CA LEU A 225 4.99 -17.46 -12.46
C LEU A 225 5.14 -16.00 -12.89
N MET A 226 4.89 -15.07 -11.97
CA MET A 226 5.11 -13.65 -12.16
C MET A 226 6.07 -13.13 -11.11
N ILE A 227 7.03 -12.31 -11.52
CA ILE A 227 7.95 -11.58 -10.65
C ILE A 227 7.84 -10.11 -11.04
N GLY A 228 7.67 -9.24 -10.07
CA GLY A 228 7.52 -7.81 -10.31
C GLY A 228 8.44 -6.98 -9.42
N GLY A 229 8.73 -5.78 -9.88
CA GLY A 229 9.43 -4.76 -9.11
C GLY A 229 8.86 -3.38 -9.42
N ALA A 230 8.80 -2.52 -8.41
CA ALA A 230 8.37 -1.14 -8.57
C ALA A 230 9.13 -0.22 -7.61
N VAL A 231 9.58 0.92 -8.13
CA VAL A 231 10.02 2.06 -7.30
C VAL A 231 8.98 3.14 -7.45
N LYS A 232 8.36 3.52 -6.33
CA LYS A 232 7.18 4.37 -6.31
C LYS A 232 7.41 5.68 -5.58
N ASN A 233 6.62 6.70 -5.96
CA ASN A 233 6.54 8.00 -5.30
C ASN A 233 7.87 8.77 -5.30
N ILE A 234 8.70 8.64 -6.33
CA ILE A 234 9.90 9.45 -6.52
C ILE A 234 9.44 10.86 -6.90
N GLY A 235 9.53 11.82 -6.00
CA GLY A 235 8.96 13.15 -6.24
C GLY A 235 9.49 14.23 -5.31
N ASN A 236 8.98 15.44 -5.48
CA ASN A 236 9.34 16.54 -4.61
C ASN A 236 8.76 16.36 -3.21
N LYS A 237 9.43 16.93 -2.22
CA LYS A 237 8.93 16.98 -0.84
C LYS A 237 7.70 17.87 -0.74
N ILE A 238 6.86 17.62 0.27
CA ILE A 238 5.71 18.45 0.62
C ILE A 238 6.05 19.37 1.79
N THR A 239 5.63 20.61 1.68
CA THR A 239 5.78 21.61 2.74
C THR A 239 4.40 22.10 3.16
N TYR A 240 4.10 22.07 4.46
CA TYR A 240 2.88 22.62 5.05
C TYR A 240 3.13 23.93 5.79
N LEU A 241 4.28 24.05 6.44
CA LEU A 241 4.73 25.25 7.16
C LEU A 241 6.13 25.67 6.69
N ARG A 242 7.15 25.26 7.42
CA ARG A 242 8.56 25.59 7.15
C ARG A 242 9.38 24.38 6.74
N SER A 243 9.04 23.19 7.26
CA SER A 243 9.76 21.95 6.94
C SER A 243 9.14 21.25 5.72
N ALA A 244 10.02 20.75 4.87
CA ALA A 244 9.65 19.92 3.74
C ALA A 244 9.85 18.45 4.11
N ASP A 245 8.79 17.64 4.02
CA ASP A 245 8.83 16.21 4.34
C ASP A 245 8.78 15.36 3.07
N PHE A 246 9.45 14.21 3.11
CA PHE A 246 9.53 13.28 1.98
C PHE A 246 8.17 12.64 1.68
N LEU A 247 7.89 12.41 0.40
CA LEU A 247 6.86 11.46 0.00
C LEU A 247 7.26 10.05 0.45
N PRO A 248 6.30 9.11 0.61
CA PRO A 248 6.61 7.72 0.94
C PRO A 248 7.20 6.99 -0.28
N GLN A 249 8.46 7.33 -0.63
CA GLN A 249 9.21 6.64 -1.67
C GLN A 249 9.38 5.19 -1.25
N ASN A 250 9.07 4.25 -2.14
CA ASN A 250 9.05 2.83 -1.80
C ASN A 250 9.64 1.97 -2.91
N LEU A 251 10.51 1.04 -2.54
CA LEU A 251 10.89 -0.09 -3.36
C LEU A 251 10.03 -1.29 -2.97
N GLY A 252 9.34 -1.86 -3.95
CA GLY A 252 8.60 -3.09 -3.78
C GLY A 252 9.10 -4.16 -4.75
N ILE A 253 9.29 -5.38 -4.25
CA ILE A 253 9.61 -6.58 -5.05
C ILE A 253 8.60 -7.64 -4.69
N GLY A 254 8.01 -8.31 -5.70
CA GLY A 254 7.00 -9.31 -5.49
C GLY A 254 7.14 -10.52 -6.39
N ALA A 255 6.60 -11.64 -5.93
CA ALA A 255 6.47 -12.86 -6.70
C ALA A 255 5.08 -13.45 -6.50
N ALA A 256 4.49 -14.00 -7.56
CA ALA A 256 3.23 -14.73 -7.49
C ALA A 256 3.27 -15.94 -8.42
N TRP A 257 2.70 -17.01 -7.94
CA TRP A 257 2.62 -18.27 -8.71
C TRP A 257 1.18 -18.75 -8.75
N GLU A 258 0.54 -18.63 -9.92
CA GLU A 258 -0.78 -19.14 -10.20
C GLU A 258 -0.67 -20.56 -10.75
N ILE A 259 -1.32 -21.52 -10.09
CA ILE A 259 -1.27 -22.95 -10.36
C ILE A 259 -2.69 -23.44 -10.67
N PRO A 260 -2.98 -23.93 -11.88
CA PRO A 260 -4.21 -24.65 -12.13
C PRO A 260 -4.15 -26.02 -11.42
N LEU A 261 -5.18 -26.33 -10.63
CA LEU A 261 -5.32 -27.60 -9.96
C LEU A 261 -6.07 -28.60 -10.86
N ASP A 262 -7.08 -28.10 -11.56
CA ASP A 262 -7.85 -28.77 -12.61
C ASP A 262 -8.49 -27.73 -13.54
N GLN A 263 -9.48 -28.14 -14.36
CA GLN A 263 -10.14 -27.24 -15.32
C GLN A 263 -10.99 -26.11 -14.66
N TYR A 264 -11.40 -26.30 -13.40
CA TYR A 264 -12.25 -25.32 -12.66
C TYR A 264 -11.48 -24.64 -11.53
N ASN A 265 -10.46 -25.28 -10.99
CA ASN A 265 -9.80 -24.86 -9.76
C ASN A 265 -8.40 -24.31 -10.02
N SER A 266 -8.11 -23.15 -9.47
CA SER A 266 -6.75 -22.61 -9.45
C SER A 266 -6.41 -21.99 -8.10
N ILE A 267 -5.13 -22.03 -7.75
CA ILE A 267 -4.61 -21.41 -6.54
C ILE A 267 -3.43 -20.50 -6.89
N THR A 268 -3.36 -19.34 -6.27
CA THR A 268 -2.25 -18.39 -6.39
C THR A 268 -1.62 -18.19 -5.04
N PHE A 269 -0.31 -18.34 -4.96
CA PHE A 269 0.51 -17.93 -3.84
C PHE A 269 1.24 -16.66 -4.22
N ALA A 270 1.27 -15.67 -3.33
CA ALA A 270 1.92 -14.39 -3.61
C ALA A 270 2.67 -13.86 -2.39
N LEU A 271 3.78 -13.17 -2.67
CA LEU A 271 4.69 -12.61 -1.69
C LEU A 271 5.19 -11.26 -2.19
N ASP A 272 5.11 -10.22 -1.36
CA ASP A 272 5.70 -8.92 -1.62
C ASP A 272 6.61 -8.49 -0.46
N LEU A 273 7.74 -7.88 -0.81
CA LEU A 273 8.65 -7.19 0.11
C LEU A 273 8.66 -5.71 -0.24
N ASN A 274 8.49 -4.86 0.75
CA ASN A 274 8.47 -3.42 0.57
C ASN A 274 9.42 -2.74 1.55
N LYS A 275 10.19 -1.75 1.07
CA LYS A 275 11.04 -0.89 1.88
C LYS A 275 10.82 0.57 1.52
N LEU A 276 10.64 1.43 2.52
CA LEU A 276 10.63 2.87 2.32
C LEU A 276 12.05 3.35 2.00
N LEU A 277 12.15 4.13 0.91
CA LEU A 277 13.41 4.73 0.42
C LEU A 277 13.51 6.20 0.84
N VAL A 278 13.34 6.46 2.13
CA VAL A 278 13.47 7.79 2.74
C VAL A 278 14.40 7.70 3.94
N PRO A 279 15.09 8.77 4.31
CA PRO A 279 16.09 8.70 5.37
C PRO A 279 15.48 8.27 6.69
N THR A 280 16.16 7.34 7.37
CA THR A 280 15.80 6.92 8.73
C THR A 280 16.21 8.01 9.73
N PRO A 281 15.27 8.51 10.57
CA PRO A 281 15.62 9.47 11.61
C PRO A 281 16.63 8.88 12.58
N ASN A 282 17.73 9.60 12.80
CA ASN A 282 18.71 9.23 13.82
C ASN A 282 18.56 10.18 15.01
N PRO A 283 18.04 9.73 16.16
CA PRO A 283 17.86 10.57 17.34
C PRO A 283 19.18 11.10 17.92
N ARG A 284 20.31 10.43 17.64
CA ARG A 284 21.66 10.82 18.09
C ARG A 284 22.34 11.80 17.13
N ASP A 285 21.81 11.99 15.93
CA ASP A 285 22.35 12.92 14.97
C ASP A 285 21.83 14.33 15.27
N THR A 286 22.67 15.14 15.89
CA THR A 286 22.41 16.55 16.20
C THR A 286 22.79 17.49 15.04
N ALA A 287 23.26 16.95 13.92
CA ALA A 287 23.63 17.77 12.77
C ALA A 287 22.40 18.53 12.24
N ILE A 288 22.57 19.84 12.14
CA ILE A 288 21.56 20.74 11.60
C ILE A 288 21.95 21.08 10.16
N GLY A 289 21.01 20.89 9.26
CA GLY A 289 21.17 21.25 7.87
C GLY A 289 21.05 22.76 7.62
N ALA A 290 21.23 23.16 6.38
CA ALA A 290 21.22 24.57 5.97
C ALA A 290 19.90 25.30 6.30
N ASN A 291 18.80 24.56 6.37
CA ASN A 291 17.45 25.09 6.66
C ASN A 291 17.13 25.15 8.17
N GLY A 292 18.07 24.86 9.06
CA GLY A 292 17.86 24.79 10.50
C GLY A 292 17.07 23.57 10.96
N LEU A 293 16.92 22.57 10.09
CA LEU A 293 16.26 21.28 10.35
C LEU A 293 17.32 20.18 10.51
N PRO A 294 16.98 19.01 11.07
CA PRO A 294 17.89 17.87 11.09
C PRO A 294 18.47 17.58 9.70
N ALA A 295 19.78 17.33 9.62
CA ALA A 295 20.50 17.21 8.34
C ALA A 295 19.93 16.11 7.43
N TRP A 296 19.37 15.04 7.99
CA TRP A 296 18.70 14.00 7.20
C TRP A 296 17.47 14.52 6.44
N LYS A 297 16.79 15.56 6.95
CA LYS A 297 15.67 16.21 6.27
C LYS A 297 16.10 17.07 5.09
N ASP A 298 17.36 17.51 5.01
CA ASP A 298 17.86 18.33 3.89
C ASP A 298 18.26 17.52 2.66
N LYS A 299 18.41 16.19 2.79
CA LYS A 299 18.74 15.31 1.65
C LYS A 299 17.73 15.49 0.52
N SER A 300 18.20 15.48 -0.72
CA SER A 300 17.30 15.45 -1.88
C SER A 300 16.55 14.13 -1.98
N PRO A 301 15.34 14.08 -2.61
CA PRO A 301 14.61 12.83 -2.81
C PRO A 301 15.42 11.73 -3.52
N VAL A 302 16.23 12.11 -4.53
CA VAL A 302 17.10 11.16 -5.26
C VAL A 302 18.24 10.66 -4.36
N SER A 303 18.88 11.54 -3.58
CA SER A 303 19.92 11.13 -2.63
C SER A 303 19.36 10.21 -1.54
N ALA A 304 18.14 10.49 -1.06
CA ALA A 304 17.46 9.66 -0.08
C ALA A 304 17.18 8.24 -0.63
N LEU A 305 16.76 8.14 -1.89
CA LEU A 305 16.44 6.87 -2.54
C LEU A 305 17.62 5.89 -2.52
N PHE A 306 18.84 6.36 -2.74
CA PHE A 306 20.04 5.50 -2.69
C PHE A 306 20.62 5.39 -1.28
N GLY A 307 20.52 6.45 -0.48
CA GLY A 307 21.11 6.50 0.87
C GLY A 307 20.35 5.64 1.89
N SER A 308 19.05 5.38 1.68
CA SER A 308 18.19 4.64 2.61
C SER A 308 18.48 3.15 2.74
N PHE A 309 19.47 2.63 2.03
CA PHE A 309 19.91 1.22 2.18
C PHE A 309 20.99 1.02 3.24
N GLY A 310 21.44 2.07 3.91
CA GLY A 310 22.50 1.96 4.89
C GLY A 310 22.55 3.16 5.85
N ASP A 311 21.44 3.84 6.08
CA ASP A 311 21.38 5.02 6.96
C ASP A 311 20.71 4.76 8.32
N ALA A 312 20.24 3.55 8.57
CA ALA A 312 19.71 3.17 9.86
C ALA A 312 20.80 3.20 10.95
N PRO A 313 20.56 3.87 12.10
CA PRO A 313 21.54 4.02 13.17
C PRO A 313 22.08 2.71 13.74
N GLY A 314 21.27 1.66 13.75
CA GLY A 314 21.63 0.31 14.20
C GLY A 314 22.27 -0.56 13.11
N GLY A 315 22.62 0.02 11.95
CA GLY A 315 23.25 -0.68 10.83
C GLY A 315 22.37 -1.71 10.14
N GLY A 316 22.98 -2.71 9.51
CA GLY A 316 22.26 -3.67 8.64
C GLY A 316 21.14 -4.46 9.33
N GLN A 317 21.23 -4.69 10.64
CA GLN A 317 20.14 -5.37 11.37
C GLN A 317 18.90 -4.46 11.51
N GLU A 318 19.09 -3.17 11.68
CA GLU A 318 17.98 -2.22 11.71
C GLU A 318 17.41 -2.00 10.31
N GLU A 319 18.24 -1.96 9.27
CA GLU A 319 17.81 -1.91 7.87
C GLU A 319 16.87 -3.07 7.50
N LEU A 320 17.15 -4.28 7.98
CA LEU A 320 16.28 -5.44 7.76
C LEU A 320 14.92 -5.28 8.46
N LYS A 321 14.85 -4.56 9.58
CA LYS A 321 13.58 -4.26 10.27
C LYS A 321 12.68 -3.29 9.49
N GLU A 322 13.22 -2.55 8.53
CA GLU A 322 12.47 -1.62 7.68
C GLU A 322 11.77 -2.31 6.51
N ILE A 323 12.04 -3.60 6.29
CA ILE A 323 11.39 -4.38 5.25
C ILE A 323 10.03 -4.86 5.75
N ASN A 324 8.98 -4.42 5.08
CA ASN A 324 7.63 -4.91 5.28
C ASN A 324 7.41 -6.15 4.42
N PHE A 325 6.70 -7.11 4.97
CA PHE A 325 6.42 -8.40 4.35
C PHE A 325 4.92 -8.60 4.19
N SER A 326 4.50 -9.00 3.00
CA SER A 326 3.12 -9.36 2.67
C SER A 326 3.08 -10.75 2.07
N ALA A 327 2.17 -11.60 2.54
CA ALA A 327 1.93 -12.92 1.97
C ALA A 327 0.43 -13.13 1.73
N GLY A 328 0.07 -13.73 0.61
CA GLY A 328 -1.32 -13.95 0.25
C GLY A 328 -1.55 -15.23 -0.52
N VAL A 329 -2.75 -15.76 -0.35
CA VAL A 329 -3.26 -16.91 -1.09
C VAL A 329 -4.62 -16.55 -1.67
N GLU A 330 -4.83 -16.88 -2.95
CA GLU A 330 -6.09 -16.73 -3.66
C GLU A 330 -6.47 -18.06 -4.28
N TYR A 331 -7.65 -18.57 -3.97
CA TYR A 331 -8.23 -19.74 -4.59
C TYR A 331 -9.43 -19.32 -5.43
N TRP A 332 -9.47 -19.78 -6.69
CA TRP A 332 -10.59 -19.57 -7.62
C TRP A 332 -11.30 -20.87 -7.94
N TYR A 333 -12.62 -20.83 -7.88
CA TYR A 333 -13.51 -21.85 -8.43
C TYR A 333 -14.20 -21.31 -9.69
N ASP A 334 -14.02 -22.02 -10.80
CA ASP A 334 -14.59 -21.73 -12.13
C ASP A 334 -14.37 -20.28 -12.59
N LYS A 335 -13.31 -19.62 -12.13
CA LYS A 335 -13.04 -18.18 -12.38
C LYS A 335 -14.20 -17.25 -12.00
N GLN A 336 -15.16 -17.74 -11.24
CA GLN A 336 -16.35 -17.01 -10.80
C GLN A 336 -16.34 -16.70 -9.32
N PHE A 337 -15.90 -17.64 -8.49
CA PHE A 337 -15.85 -17.46 -7.04
C PHE A 337 -14.42 -17.55 -6.53
N ALA A 338 -14.02 -16.58 -5.71
CA ALA A 338 -12.69 -16.55 -5.10
C ALA A 338 -12.78 -16.46 -3.58
N VAL A 339 -11.87 -17.19 -2.90
CA VAL A 339 -11.58 -17.06 -1.48
C VAL A 339 -10.14 -16.64 -1.32
N ARG A 340 -9.87 -15.70 -0.43
CA ARG A 340 -8.56 -15.11 -0.22
C ARG A 340 -8.22 -15.03 1.25
N ALA A 341 -6.95 -15.23 1.54
CA ALA A 341 -6.38 -15.00 2.87
C ALA A 341 -4.98 -14.41 2.71
N GLY A 342 -4.55 -13.64 3.71
CA GLY A 342 -3.23 -13.05 3.69
C GLY A 342 -2.76 -12.59 5.05
N TYR A 343 -1.49 -12.22 5.11
CA TYR A 343 -0.84 -11.70 6.29
C TYR A 343 0.11 -10.56 5.93
N PHE A 344 0.03 -9.49 6.69
CA PHE A 344 0.94 -8.33 6.63
C PHE A 344 1.76 -8.24 7.89
N TYR A 345 3.06 -8.00 7.72
CA TYR A 345 4.01 -7.83 8.80
C TYR A 345 4.87 -6.60 8.63
N GLU A 346 4.90 -5.76 9.65
CA GLU A 346 5.82 -4.65 9.82
C GLU A 346 6.48 -4.75 11.20
N ASN A 347 7.78 -4.45 11.28
CA ASN A 347 8.51 -4.55 12.53
C ASN A 347 7.94 -3.57 13.57
N ALA A 348 7.89 -3.98 14.83
CA ALA A 348 7.32 -3.20 15.94
C ALA A 348 8.03 -1.85 16.15
N GLU A 349 9.32 -1.77 15.85
CA GLU A 349 10.13 -0.55 15.97
C GLU A 349 9.96 0.41 14.76
N LYS A 350 9.39 -0.07 13.66
CA LYS A 350 9.27 0.66 12.39
C LYS A 350 7.82 0.96 11.97
N GLY A 351 6.85 0.77 12.88
CA GLY A 351 5.42 1.03 12.64
C GLY A 351 4.51 0.00 13.29
N GLY A 352 4.95 -1.27 13.34
CA GLY A 352 4.31 -2.32 14.15
C GLY A 352 3.00 -2.86 13.61
N ARG A 353 2.63 -2.57 12.36
CA ARG A 353 1.38 -3.06 11.76
C ARG A 353 1.48 -4.55 11.49
N ARG A 354 0.57 -5.32 12.06
CA ARG A 354 0.49 -6.77 11.87
C ARG A 354 -0.96 -7.19 11.84
N TYR A 355 -1.38 -7.85 10.78
CA TYR A 355 -2.78 -8.27 10.63
C TYR A 355 -2.93 -9.43 9.67
N PHE A 356 -3.94 -10.25 9.93
CA PHE A 356 -4.48 -11.17 8.96
C PHE A 356 -5.55 -10.49 8.12
N THR A 357 -5.73 -10.98 6.92
CA THR A 357 -6.79 -10.52 6.03
C THR A 357 -7.51 -11.71 5.44
N VAL A 358 -8.80 -11.53 5.21
CA VAL A 358 -9.64 -12.51 4.50
C VAL A 358 -10.52 -11.79 3.50
N GLY A 359 -10.96 -12.48 2.48
CA GLY A 359 -11.87 -11.89 1.52
C GLY A 359 -12.49 -12.86 0.54
N LEU A 360 -13.50 -12.34 -0.13
CA LEU A 360 -14.27 -13.05 -1.13
C LEU A 360 -14.28 -12.28 -2.43
N GLY A 361 -14.37 -13.00 -3.55
CA GLY A 361 -14.54 -12.43 -4.87
C GLY A 361 -15.64 -13.17 -5.62
N LEU A 362 -16.49 -12.42 -6.31
CA LEU A 362 -17.47 -12.93 -7.23
C LEU A 362 -17.24 -12.27 -8.58
N LYS A 363 -17.23 -13.06 -9.65
CA LYS A 363 -17.11 -12.56 -11.01
C LYS A 363 -18.20 -13.22 -11.86
N TYR A 364 -18.97 -12.38 -12.54
CA TYR A 364 -19.98 -12.82 -13.50
C TYR A 364 -19.86 -12.01 -14.77
N ASN A 365 -19.59 -12.67 -15.88
CA ASN A 365 -19.30 -12.03 -17.17
C ASN A 365 -18.20 -10.95 -17.03
N VAL A 366 -18.55 -9.69 -17.30
CA VAL A 366 -17.67 -8.53 -17.26
C VAL A 366 -17.61 -7.85 -15.89
N MET A 367 -18.49 -8.23 -14.97
CA MET A 367 -18.59 -7.61 -13.64
C MET A 367 -17.95 -8.46 -12.56
N GLY A 368 -17.31 -7.81 -11.59
CA GLY A 368 -16.76 -8.46 -10.41
C GLY A 368 -17.01 -7.65 -9.15
N ILE A 369 -17.15 -8.34 -8.03
CA ILE A 369 -17.25 -7.76 -6.69
C ILE A 369 -16.20 -8.41 -5.83
N ASN A 370 -15.40 -7.62 -5.14
CA ASN A 370 -14.47 -8.09 -4.13
C ASN A 370 -14.78 -7.47 -2.77
N LEU A 371 -14.67 -8.27 -1.75
CA LEU A 371 -14.79 -7.89 -0.35
C LEU A 371 -13.53 -8.30 0.38
N SER A 372 -13.04 -7.46 1.29
CA SER A 372 -11.96 -7.83 2.21
C SER A 372 -12.20 -7.29 3.61
N TYR A 373 -11.74 -8.06 4.57
CA TYR A 373 -11.79 -7.70 5.98
C TYR A 373 -10.43 -7.91 6.63
N LEU A 374 -10.00 -6.91 7.40
CA LEU A 374 -8.73 -6.91 8.11
C LEU A 374 -8.97 -7.27 9.57
N VAL A 375 -8.25 -8.29 10.05
CA VAL A 375 -8.28 -8.79 11.43
C VAL A 375 -6.96 -8.44 12.10
N PRO A 376 -6.93 -7.47 13.03
CA PRO A 376 -5.70 -7.09 13.72
C PRO A 376 -5.17 -8.25 14.58
N THR A 377 -3.84 -8.40 14.62
CA THR A 377 -3.17 -9.39 15.49
C THR A 377 -2.53 -8.76 16.72
N SER A 378 -2.52 -7.43 16.78
CA SER A 378 -1.97 -6.65 17.88
C SER A 378 -3.07 -6.36 18.91
N SER A 379 -2.70 -6.37 20.19
CA SER A 379 -3.58 -5.91 21.30
C SER A 379 -3.80 -4.39 21.29
N GLN A 380 -2.94 -3.65 20.60
CA GLN A 380 -3.10 -2.21 20.38
C GLN A 380 -3.99 -1.98 19.17
N ARG A 381 -5.09 -1.27 19.39
CA ARG A 381 -5.99 -0.90 18.30
C ARG A 381 -5.35 0.15 17.40
N GLY A 382 -5.27 -0.17 16.10
CA GLY A 382 -4.78 0.73 15.07
C GLY A 382 -5.91 1.37 14.25
N PRO A 383 -5.65 2.45 13.52
CA PRO A 383 -6.64 3.09 12.65
C PRO A 383 -7.16 2.17 11.51
N LEU A 384 -6.40 1.12 11.19
CA LEU A 384 -6.74 0.13 10.15
C LEU A 384 -7.56 -1.05 10.66
N ASP A 385 -7.73 -1.18 11.98
CA ASP A 385 -8.40 -2.32 12.57
C ASP A 385 -9.85 -2.42 12.11
N ASN A 386 -10.28 -3.66 11.83
CA ASN A 386 -11.63 -3.95 11.37
C ASN A 386 -12.02 -3.21 10.09
N THR A 387 -11.04 -2.88 9.24
CA THR A 387 -11.29 -2.23 7.96
C THR A 387 -11.96 -3.20 7.00
N LEU A 388 -13.11 -2.79 6.47
CA LEU A 388 -13.84 -3.47 5.42
C LEU A 388 -13.66 -2.72 4.10
N ARG A 389 -13.28 -3.42 3.02
CA ARG A 389 -13.14 -2.83 1.68
C ARG A 389 -14.13 -3.46 0.73
N PHE A 390 -14.71 -2.64 -0.13
CA PHE A 390 -15.62 -3.05 -1.20
C PHE A 390 -15.06 -2.57 -2.52
N SER A 391 -14.86 -3.48 -3.47
CA SER A 391 -14.44 -3.12 -4.83
C SER A 391 -15.43 -3.68 -5.85
N LEU A 392 -15.85 -2.82 -6.76
CA LEU A 392 -16.57 -3.20 -7.98
C LEU A 392 -15.58 -3.17 -9.14
N LEU A 393 -15.59 -4.21 -9.96
CA LEU A 393 -14.73 -4.33 -11.12
C LEU A 393 -15.58 -4.50 -12.38
N PHE A 394 -15.06 -3.97 -13.46
CA PHE A 394 -15.60 -4.13 -14.79
C PHE A 394 -14.47 -4.43 -15.77
N ASP A 395 -14.50 -5.61 -16.38
CA ASP A 395 -13.48 -6.08 -17.32
C ASP A 395 -14.13 -6.44 -18.65
N ALA A 396 -13.71 -5.82 -19.75
CA ALA A 396 -14.23 -6.12 -21.07
C ALA A 396 -13.12 -6.54 -22.05
N ALA A 397 -13.40 -7.51 -22.89
CA ALA A 397 -12.47 -7.98 -23.92
C ALA A 397 -12.31 -6.95 -25.03
N SER A 398 -13.41 -6.35 -25.50
CA SER A 398 -13.48 -5.23 -26.44
C SER A 398 -14.92 -4.70 -26.48
N PHE A 399 -15.09 -3.39 -26.67
CA PHE A 399 -16.42 -2.81 -26.94
C PHE A 399 -16.96 -3.15 -28.33
N LYS A 400 -16.11 -3.68 -29.25
CA LYS A 400 -16.51 -4.04 -30.61
C LYS A 400 -16.96 -5.50 -30.76
N ASP A 401 -16.63 -6.38 -29.83
CA ASP A 401 -16.95 -7.81 -29.93
C ASP A 401 -18.39 -8.13 -29.46
N THR A 402 -19.17 -7.12 -29.08
CA THR A 402 -20.57 -7.26 -28.60
C THR A 402 -21.64 -7.00 -29.70
N GLU A 403 -21.25 -6.55 -30.89
CA GLU A 403 -22.22 -6.29 -31.99
C GLU A 403 -22.32 -7.42 -33.02
N ASP A 404 -21.45 -8.47 -32.94
CA ASP A 404 -21.40 -9.57 -33.91
C ASP A 404 -21.78 -10.96 -33.32
N ASN A 405 -22.67 -11.04 -32.33
CA ASN A 405 -23.31 -12.31 -31.92
C ASN A 405 -24.81 -12.19 -31.78
#